data_0d3d11a70059f7cee967c1ef355c10be
#
_entry.id   0d3d11a70059f7cee967c1ef355c10be
#
_cell.length_a   1.000
_cell.length_b   1.000
_cell.length_c   1.000
_cell.angle_alpha   90.00
_cell.angle_beta   90.00
_cell.angle_gamma   90.00
#
_symmetry.space_group_name_H-M   'P 1'
#
loop_
_entity.id
_entity.type
_entity.pdbx_description
1 polymer ?
#
loop_
_entity_poly.entity_id
_entity_poly.type
_entity_poly.pdbx_seq_one_letter_code
_entity_poly.pdbx_strand_id
1 'polypeptide(L)'
;MRVVSIVSIIFVLFLQSCILTKGIKYGNASLDDYSIFEQDIVTKGIHTFVFAEKQCSTLVDTLKFEIYRSRIDTILNLTLREAMDYYNDPAAVIVIHNDTILFEHYSGGWNRDNQSCIFSVTKTITSLLCGIAQKEGYIKSLSDPVTDYIPELRDADSMFDKLQIEHLLDMTAGLEFDENYSWNPFSKMAKLYLGENTIKVLKNLRFVNTPGENFSYDSATTAILGLVVERATGQSYAQYLSEKVWQPLGMERDALIGLDSKKHHVAKSFAGLTTNVKDLAKIGRLFLNNGDYNGMQMVDSSFVNRCLSTHNAGIRGKNQGRYSYSWYWGFSDEYYQHNQFKDKDVKNDYYKQHPEIYVVNSQKDKTGNYKTLEYHQRRYFDSVEDLKKYYEAQNKKEVYRIWQNRIGYYAILHNGGYWGYGLYGQVLYVNPKKNMIAVFLGADRLKDFTLLFDELSTYLN
;
A
#
# COMPACT_ATOMS: atom_id res chain seq x y z
N MET A 1 -12.89 -27.03 -44.99
CA MET A 1 -12.22 -27.85 -43.96
C MET A 1 -10.89 -27.26 -43.46
N ARG A 2 -9.97 -26.75 -44.34
CA ARG A 2 -8.65 -26.22 -43.86
C ARG A 2 -8.72 -24.96 -42.98
N VAL A 3 -9.67 -24.08 -43.20
CA VAL A 3 -9.80 -22.83 -42.41
C VAL A 3 -10.27 -23.12 -40.97
N VAL A 4 -11.18 -24.08 -40.80
CA VAL A 4 -11.68 -24.49 -39.47
C VAL A 4 -10.56 -25.15 -38.67
N SER A 5 -9.68 -25.93 -39.31
CA SER A 5 -8.54 -26.54 -38.63
C SER A 5 -7.50 -25.51 -38.18
N ILE A 6 -7.24 -24.47 -38.97
CA ILE A 6 -6.29 -23.40 -38.60
C ILE A 6 -6.82 -22.56 -37.43
N VAL A 7 -8.10 -22.19 -37.44
CA VAL A 7 -8.74 -21.46 -36.36
C VAL A 7 -8.77 -22.28 -35.07
N SER A 8 -9.04 -23.60 -35.18
CA SER A 8 -9.00 -24.50 -34.02
C SER A 8 -7.59 -24.67 -33.46
N ILE A 9 -6.56 -24.74 -34.31
CA ILE A 9 -5.17 -24.84 -33.89
C ILE A 9 -4.70 -23.51 -33.23
N ILE A 10 -5.08 -22.37 -33.79
CA ILE A 10 -4.78 -21.05 -33.21
C ILE A 10 -5.51 -20.91 -31.86
N PHE A 11 -6.75 -21.33 -31.74
CA PHE A 11 -7.50 -21.30 -30.49
C PHE A 11 -6.91 -22.23 -29.43
N VAL A 12 -6.44 -23.41 -29.78
CA VAL A 12 -5.73 -24.35 -28.90
C VAL A 12 -4.37 -23.81 -28.49
N LEU A 13 -3.63 -23.15 -29.39
CA LEU A 13 -2.36 -22.49 -29.04
C LEU A 13 -2.58 -21.27 -28.14
N PHE A 14 -3.68 -20.51 -28.27
CA PHE A 14 -4.05 -19.46 -27.35
C PHE A 14 -4.42 -19.98 -25.95
N LEU A 15 -5.07 -21.14 -25.86
CA LEU A 15 -5.39 -21.79 -24.59
C LEU A 15 -4.15 -22.33 -23.84
N GLN A 16 -3.02 -22.51 -24.53
CA GLN A 16 -1.75 -22.87 -23.91
C GLN A 16 -0.98 -21.67 -23.30
N SER A 17 -1.46 -20.45 -23.48
CA SER A 17 -0.90 -19.30 -22.74
C SER A 17 -1.22 -19.46 -21.27
N CYS A 18 -0.21 -19.71 -20.42
CA CYS A 18 -0.34 -19.85 -18.98
C CYS A 18 -1.13 -18.68 -18.35
N ILE A 19 -0.93 -17.46 -18.84
CA ILE A 19 -1.62 -16.24 -18.36
C ILE A 19 -3.11 -16.31 -18.69
N LEU A 20 -3.48 -16.69 -19.91
CA LEU A 20 -4.88 -16.79 -20.33
C LEU A 20 -5.62 -17.88 -19.53
N THR A 21 -4.99 -19.04 -19.38
CA THR A 21 -5.55 -20.15 -18.60
C THR A 21 -5.72 -19.80 -17.13
N LYS A 22 -4.70 -19.17 -16.53
CA LYS A 22 -4.78 -18.69 -15.14
C LYS A 22 -5.85 -17.59 -15.00
N GLY A 23 -5.92 -16.63 -15.91
CA GLY A 23 -6.91 -15.56 -15.87
C GLY A 23 -8.36 -16.07 -16.04
N ILE A 24 -8.60 -17.05 -16.92
CA ILE A 24 -9.93 -17.67 -17.06
C ILE A 24 -10.29 -18.50 -15.82
N LYS A 25 -9.32 -19.23 -15.26
CA LYS A 25 -9.57 -20.11 -14.11
C LYS A 25 -9.73 -19.36 -12.81
N TYR A 26 -8.94 -18.31 -12.57
CA TYR A 26 -8.87 -17.63 -11.28
C TYR A 26 -9.49 -16.23 -11.30
N GLY A 27 -9.72 -15.63 -12.46
CA GLY A 27 -10.37 -14.33 -12.60
C GLY A 27 -9.53 -13.16 -12.07
N ASN A 28 -10.16 -12.30 -11.28
CA ASN A 28 -9.49 -11.19 -10.61
C ASN A 28 -8.69 -11.70 -9.40
N ALA A 29 -7.69 -10.91 -8.97
CA ALA A 29 -6.93 -11.18 -7.77
C ALA A 29 -7.85 -11.43 -6.55
N SER A 30 -7.40 -12.27 -5.62
CA SER A 30 -8.16 -12.68 -4.45
C SER A 30 -7.25 -12.77 -3.21
N LEU A 31 -7.83 -12.70 -2.02
CA LEU A 31 -7.09 -12.83 -0.75
C LEU A 31 -6.34 -14.17 -0.64
N ASP A 32 -6.82 -15.19 -1.37
CA ASP A 32 -6.29 -16.55 -1.38
C ASP A 32 -5.34 -16.83 -2.57
N ASP A 33 -4.89 -15.78 -3.28
CA ASP A 33 -4.03 -15.93 -4.45
C ASP A 33 -2.70 -16.63 -4.17
N TYR A 34 -2.30 -16.72 -2.91
CA TYR A 34 -1.17 -17.56 -2.53
C TYR A 34 -1.34 -19.02 -3.00
N SER A 35 -2.56 -19.51 -3.12
CA SER A 35 -2.86 -20.89 -3.55
C SER A 35 -2.64 -21.14 -5.05
N ILE A 36 -2.55 -20.09 -5.87
CA ILE A 36 -2.43 -20.21 -7.33
C ILE A 36 -1.00 -20.10 -7.86
N PHE A 37 -0.06 -19.69 -7.02
CA PHE A 37 1.35 -19.53 -7.37
C PHE A 37 2.21 -20.65 -6.76
N GLU A 38 3.34 -20.95 -7.39
CA GLU A 38 4.45 -21.58 -6.69
C GLU A 38 4.88 -20.65 -5.55
N GLN A 39 5.38 -21.20 -4.46
CA GLN A 39 5.65 -20.46 -3.23
C GLN A 39 6.94 -20.93 -2.58
N ASP A 40 7.61 -19.97 -1.91
CA ASP A 40 8.61 -20.27 -0.90
C ASP A 40 8.06 -19.97 0.50
N ILE A 41 8.53 -20.72 1.47
CA ILE A 41 8.21 -20.51 2.88
C ILE A 41 9.20 -19.51 3.46
N VAL A 42 8.67 -18.47 4.09
CA VAL A 42 9.41 -17.54 4.93
C VAL A 42 9.35 -18.08 6.36
N THR A 43 10.42 -18.71 6.80
CA THR A 43 10.43 -19.48 8.05
C THR A 43 10.56 -18.58 9.28
N LYS A 44 9.75 -18.83 10.29
CA LYS A 44 9.85 -18.20 11.61
C LYS A 44 11.05 -18.74 12.40
N GLY A 45 11.44 -17.98 13.43
CA GLY A 45 12.46 -18.40 14.38
C GLY A 45 11.90 -19.30 15.48
N ILE A 46 12.80 -19.72 16.38
CA ILE A 46 12.46 -20.49 17.58
C ILE A 46 11.82 -19.57 18.63
N HIS A 47 12.33 -18.33 18.73
CA HIS A 47 11.79 -17.32 19.66
C HIS A 47 10.61 -16.60 19.03
N THR A 48 9.59 -16.36 19.85
CA THR A 48 8.40 -15.61 19.44
C THR A 48 8.26 -14.37 20.32
N PHE A 49 8.10 -13.22 19.67
CA PHE A 49 7.68 -11.99 20.35
C PHE A 49 6.16 -11.97 20.43
N VAL A 50 5.62 -11.61 21.59
CA VAL A 50 4.17 -11.50 21.80
C VAL A 50 3.88 -10.12 22.38
N PHE A 51 2.97 -9.38 21.74
CA PHE A 51 2.47 -8.11 22.28
C PHE A 51 1.69 -8.36 23.57
N ALA A 52 1.81 -7.45 24.55
CA ALA A 52 0.99 -7.51 25.74
C ALA A 52 -0.50 -7.37 25.39
N GLU A 53 -1.37 -8.13 26.06
CA GLU A 53 -2.83 -8.01 25.90
C GLU A 53 -3.41 -7.22 27.08
N LYS A 54 -4.19 -6.16 26.78
CA LYS A 54 -4.93 -5.43 27.80
C LYS A 54 -6.33 -6.03 27.92
N GLN A 55 -6.70 -6.45 29.12
CA GLN A 55 -8.08 -6.88 29.41
C GLN A 55 -9.03 -5.67 29.38
N CYS A 56 -9.67 -5.41 28.25
CA CYS A 56 -10.62 -4.31 27.99
C CYS A 56 -9.98 -2.93 27.74
N SER A 57 -9.93 -2.54 26.47
CA SER A 57 -9.80 -1.13 26.10
C SER A 57 -11.19 -0.56 25.78
N THR A 58 -11.87 0.00 26.76
CA THR A 58 -13.20 0.62 26.56
C THR A 58 -13.18 1.70 25.48
N LEU A 59 -12.05 2.38 25.28
CA LEU A 59 -11.93 3.46 24.31
C LEU A 59 -12.17 2.94 22.87
N VAL A 60 -11.40 1.94 22.41
CA VAL A 60 -11.48 1.46 21.03
C VAL A 60 -12.78 0.71 20.77
N ASP A 61 -13.30 -0.01 21.78
CA ASP A 61 -14.57 -0.74 21.67
C ASP A 61 -15.80 0.16 21.62
N THR A 62 -15.71 1.39 22.13
CA THR A 62 -16.86 2.33 22.22
C THR A 62 -16.78 3.51 21.28
N LEU A 63 -15.59 3.82 20.75
CA LEU A 63 -15.42 4.92 19.82
C LEU A 63 -16.18 4.63 18.53
N LYS A 64 -17.02 5.56 18.12
CA LYS A 64 -17.80 5.47 16.88
C LYS A 64 -17.21 6.37 15.81
N PHE A 65 -17.17 5.84 14.59
CA PHE A 65 -16.67 6.50 13.41
C PHE A 65 -17.81 6.77 12.44
N GLU A 66 -17.81 7.93 11.81
CA GLU A 66 -18.72 8.25 10.73
C GLU A 66 -18.20 7.66 9.42
N ILE A 67 -18.91 6.67 8.89
CA ILE A 67 -18.56 5.99 7.65
C ILE A 67 -19.62 6.28 6.60
N TYR A 68 -19.25 7.00 5.55
CA TYR A 68 -20.17 7.30 4.46
C TYR A 68 -20.32 6.11 3.50
N ARG A 69 -21.59 5.78 3.19
CA ARG A 69 -21.97 4.70 2.29
C ARG A 69 -22.52 5.24 0.98
N SER A 70 -21.66 5.40 -0.02
CA SER A 70 -22.03 5.98 -1.33
C SER A 70 -23.14 5.22 -2.07
N ARG A 71 -23.26 3.89 -1.88
CA ARG A 71 -24.28 3.08 -2.56
C ARG A 71 -25.71 3.32 -2.06
N ILE A 72 -25.85 3.72 -0.82
CA ILE A 72 -27.14 3.94 -0.16
C ILE A 72 -27.30 5.37 0.34
N ASP A 73 -26.34 6.24 0.04
CA ASP A 73 -26.32 7.66 0.42
C ASP A 73 -26.60 7.89 1.92
N THR A 74 -25.87 7.16 2.76
CA THR A 74 -26.09 7.15 4.21
C THR A 74 -24.79 7.23 4.95
N ILE A 75 -24.77 7.99 6.06
CA ILE A 75 -23.69 7.99 7.04
C ILE A 75 -24.00 6.93 8.09
N LEU A 76 -23.09 6.00 8.28
CA LEU A 76 -23.13 5.01 9.36
C LEU A 76 -22.25 5.51 10.50
N ASN A 77 -22.75 5.37 11.72
CA ASN A 77 -21.98 5.71 12.93
C ASN A 77 -21.69 4.41 13.68
N LEU A 78 -20.53 3.81 13.37
CA LEU A 78 -20.17 2.45 13.77
C LEU A 78 -18.89 2.44 14.63
N THR A 79 -18.87 1.57 15.62
CA THR A 79 -17.61 1.17 16.26
C THR A 79 -16.73 0.40 15.29
N LEU A 80 -15.43 0.24 15.60
CA LEU A 80 -14.52 -0.54 14.77
C LEU A 80 -15.00 -1.99 14.59
N ARG A 81 -15.55 -2.60 15.64
CA ARG A 81 -16.16 -3.94 15.60
C ARG A 81 -17.38 -3.98 14.68
N GLU A 82 -18.32 -3.06 14.89
CA GLU A 82 -19.53 -2.98 14.05
C GLU A 82 -19.19 -2.74 12.57
N ALA A 83 -18.14 -1.95 12.29
CA ALA A 83 -17.64 -1.73 10.93
C ALA A 83 -17.09 -3.02 10.29
N MET A 84 -16.31 -3.80 11.05
CA MET A 84 -15.81 -5.11 10.63
C MET A 84 -16.93 -6.11 10.36
N ASP A 85 -17.90 -6.17 11.24
CA ASP A 85 -18.98 -7.15 11.19
C ASP A 85 -20.11 -6.74 10.20
N TYR A 86 -20.11 -5.49 9.73
CA TYR A 86 -21.18 -4.93 8.92
C TYR A 86 -21.50 -5.75 7.66
N TYR A 87 -20.48 -6.27 6.97
CA TYR A 87 -20.66 -7.15 5.81
C TYR A 87 -20.39 -8.61 6.12
N ASN A 88 -19.86 -8.90 7.30
CA ASN A 88 -19.41 -10.23 7.69
C ASN A 88 -18.46 -10.88 6.66
N ASP A 89 -17.65 -10.05 6.00
CA ASP A 89 -16.59 -10.52 5.09
C ASP A 89 -15.40 -11.07 5.90
N PRO A 90 -14.64 -12.02 5.33
CA PRO A 90 -13.39 -12.48 5.93
C PRO A 90 -12.41 -11.34 6.15
N ALA A 91 -12.14 -11.01 7.41
CA ALA A 91 -11.22 -9.93 7.77
C ALA A 91 -10.64 -10.09 9.19
N ALA A 92 -9.52 -9.43 9.41
CA ALA A 92 -8.83 -9.32 10.69
C ALA A 92 -8.33 -7.90 10.90
N VAL A 93 -8.45 -7.40 12.13
CA VAL A 93 -7.91 -6.10 12.53
C VAL A 93 -7.20 -6.22 13.87
N ILE A 94 -6.09 -5.50 14.02
CA ILE A 94 -5.39 -5.33 15.29
C ILE A 94 -4.99 -3.87 15.46
N VAL A 95 -5.15 -3.36 16.68
CA VAL A 95 -4.67 -2.02 17.09
C VAL A 95 -3.78 -2.19 18.31
N ILE A 96 -2.57 -1.66 18.22
CA ILE A 96 -1.52 -1.76 19.24
C ILE A 96 -1.07 -0.35 19.60
N HIS A 97 -0.94 -0.08 20.89
CA HIS A 97 -0.40 1.16 21.43
C HIS A 97 0.57 0.84 22.57
N ASN A 98 1.78 1.36 22.50
CA ASN A 98 2.84 1.10 23.49
C ASN A 98 3.05 -0.42 23.71
N ASP A 99 3.27 -1.17 22.63
CA ASP A 99 3.45 -2.64 22.62
C ASP A 99 2.30 -3.46 23.26
N THR A 100 1.13 -2.82 23.45
CA THR A 100 -0.06 -3.46 24.05
C THR A 100 -1.20 -3.50 23.04
N ILE A 101 -1.80 -4.66 22.85
CA ILE A 101 -2.99 -4.84 22.01
C ILE A 101 -4.17 -4.17 22.71
N LEU A 102 -4.72 -3.12 22.09
CA LEU A 102 -5.93 -2.43 22.55
C LEU A 102 -7.19 -3.04 21.93
N PHE A 103 -7.07 -3.56 20.72
CA PHE A 103 -8.19 -4.14 19.99
C PHE A 103 -7.68 -5.23 19.05
N GLU A 104 -8.36 -6.37 19.03
CA GLU A 104 -8.15 -7.47 18.10
C GLU A 104 -9.52 -8.07 17.77
N HIS A 105 -9.84 -8.15 16.47
CA HIS A 105 -11.12 -8.68 16.03
C HIS A 105 -10.99 -9.38 14.67
N TYR A 106 -11.82 -10.42 14.51
CA TYR A 106 -11.90 -11.25 13.32
C TYR A 106 -13.37 -11.38 12.92
N SER A 107 -13.66 -11.26 11.62
CA SER A 107 -15.01 -11.38 11.07
C SER A 107 -15.06 -12.40 9.92
N GLY A 108 -16.25 -12.70 9.42
CA GLY A 108 -16.43 -13.59 8.27
C GLY A 108 -15.86 -14.99 8.43
N GLY A 109 -15.82 -15.52 9.68
CA GLY A 109 -15.29 -16.85 9.98
C GLY A 109 -13.77 -16.92 10.14
N TRP A 110 -13.05 -15.79 10.03
CA TRP A 110 -11.61 -15.76 10.31
C TRP A 110 -11.32 -15.80 11.81
N ASN A 111 -10.11 -16.21 12.13
CA ASN A 111 -9.55 -16.27 13.49
C ASN A 111 -8.04 -15.95 13.46
N ARG A 112 -7.36 -16.07 14.58
CA ARG A 112 -5.91 -15.81 14.72
C ARG A 112 -5.00 -16.64 13.80
N ASP A 113 -5.52 -17.73 13.24
CA ASP A 113 -4.75 -18.65 12.41
C ASP A 113 -4.79 -18.28 10.92
N ASN A 114 -5.72 -17.42 10.53
CA ASN A 114 -5.89 -17.05 9.13
C ASN A 114 -4.79 -16.11 8.67
N GLN A 115 -4.33 -16.37 7.47
CA GLN A 115 -3.37 -15.55 6.72
C GLN A 115 -4.04 -15.02 5.45
N SER A 116 -3.57 -13.89 4.97
CA SER A 116 -4.03 -13.24 3.74
C SER A 116 -2.87 -12.82 2.87
N CYS A 117 -3.08 -12.84 1.57
CA CYS A 117 -2.20 -12.12 0.65
C CYS A 117 -2.28 -10.62 0.98
N ILE A 118 -1.15 -10.00 1.31
CA ILE A 118 -1.09 -8.58 1.70
C ILE A 118 -0.92 -7.63 0.51
N PHE A 119 -0.86 -8.19 -0.71
CA PHE A 119 -0.69 -7.45 -1.95
C PHE A 119 0.41 -6.38 -1.86
N SER A 120 0.11 -5.13 -2.23
CA SER A 120 1.11 -4.06 -2.30
C SER A 120 1.73 -3.65 -0.96
N VAL A 121 1.22 -4.10 0.19
CA VAL A 121 1.95 -3.97 1.46
C VAL A 121 3.28 -4.75 1.40
N THR A 122 3.41 -5.77 0.55
CA THR A 122 4.68 -6.46 0.24
C THR A 122 5.79 -5.49 -0.19
N LYS A 123 5.44 -4.40 -0.89
CA LYS A 123 6.41 -3.38 -1.32
C LYS A 123 7.15 -2.74 -0.15
N THR A 124 6.45 -2.50 0.95
CA THR A 124 7.02 -1.99 2.20
C THR A 124 8.05 -2.96 2.78
N ILE A 125 7.78 -4.26 2.68
CA ILE A 125 8.71 -5.31 3.14
C ILE A 125 9.93 -5.39 2.23
N THR A 126 9.73 -5.27 0.92
CA THR A 126 10.83 -5.24 -0.06
C THR A 126 11.73 -4.02 0.13
N SER A 127 11.15 -2.86 0.43
CA SER A 127 11.91 -1.68 0.82
C SER A 127 12.73 -1.91 2.09
N LEU A 128 12.14 -2.53 3.13
CA LEU A 128 12.85 -2.89 4.35
C LEU A 128 14.06 -3.80 4.06
N LEU A 129 13.88 -4.84 3.24
CA LEU A 129 14.98 -5.73 2.85
C LEU A 129 16.09 -4.99 2.10
N CYS A 130 15.75 -4.04 1.24
CA CYS A 130 16.72 -3.17 0.56
C CYS A 130 17.54 -2.35 1.58
N GLY A 131 16.87 -1.75 2.57
CA GLY A 131 17.54 -0.99 3.64
C GLY A 131 18.45 -1.86 4.50
N ILE A 132 18.07 -3.10 4.79
CA ILE A 132 18.90 -4.08 5.52
C ILE A 132 20.11 -4.48 4.66
N ALA A 133 19.90 -4.78 3.36
CA ALA A 133 20.97 -5.13 2.44
C ALA A 133 21.98 -3.99 2.25
N GLN A 134 21.52 -2.74 2.27
CA GLN A 134 22.40 -1.56 2.27
C GLN A 134 23.22 -1.49 3.55
N LYS A 135 22.61 -1.64 4.71
CA LYS A 135 23.30 -1.62 6.00
C LYS A 135 24.34 -2.74 6.12
N GLU A 136 24.05 -3.92 5.60
CA GLU A 136 24.97 -5.06 5.58
C GLU A 136 26.07 -4.93 4.51
N GLY A 137 26.03 -3.90 3.66
CA GLY A 137 27.03 -3.63 2.62
C GLY A 137 26.87 -4.47 1.34
N TYR A 138 25.79 -5.24 1.20
CA TYR A 138 25.46 -5.93 -0.05
C TYR A 138 25.05 -4.94 -1.14
N ILE A 139 24.31 -3.90 -0.76
CA ILE A 139 24.04 -2.73 -1.59
C ILE A 139 24.95 -1.62 -1.11
N LYS A 140 25.84 -1.15 -1.98
CA LYS A 140 26.86 -0.16 -1.60
C LYS A 140 26.26 1.24 -1.44
N SER A 141 25.37 1.62 -2.35
CA SER A 141 24.70 2.92 -2.37
C SER A 141 23.30 2.80 -2.98
N LEU A 142 22.35 3.57 -2.47
CA LEU A 142 21.04 3.71 -3.13
C LEU A 142 21.13 4.44 -4.48
N SER A 143 22.25 5.14 -4.74
CA SER A 143 22.56 5.75 -6.04
C SER A 143 23.19 4.78 -7.04
N ASP A 144 23.43 3.52 -6.67
CA ASP A 144 23.95 2.53 -7.60
C ASP A 144 22.91 2.27 -8.71
N PRO A 145 23.37 2.15 -9.98
CA PRO A 145 22.49 1.74 -11.07
C PRO A 145 22.02 0.30 -10.87
N VAL A 146 20.77 0.02 -11.21
CA VAL A 146 20.19 -1.33 -11.08
C VAL A 146 20.97 -2.37 -11.90
N THR A 147 21.64 -1.96 -12.97
CA THR A 147 22.43 -2.82 -13.85
C THR A 147 23.72 -3.34 -13.23
N ASP A 148 24.16 -2.78 -12.09
CA ASP A 148 25.28 -3.34 -11.33
C ASP A 148 24.88 -4.66 -10.65
N TYR A 149 23.59 -4.85 -10.38
CA TYR A 149 23.02 -6.05 -9.75
C TYR A 149 22.28 -6.94 -10.75
N ILE A 150 21.69 -6.35 -11.80
CA ILE A 150 20.88 -7.05 -12.84
C ILE A 150 21.43 -6.65 -14.23
N PRO A 151 22.66 -7.13 -14.60
CA PRO A 151 23.31 -6.70 -15.82
C PRO A 151 22.52 -7.01 -17.10
N GLU A 152 21.66 -8.04 -17.08
CA GLU A 152 20.80 -8.39 -18.20
C GLU A 152 19.76 -7.33 -18.56
N LEU A 153 19.50 -6.33 -17.72
CA LEU A 153 18.65 -5.19 -18.06
C LEU A 153 19.36 -4.17 -18.94
N ARG A 154 20.69 -4.04 -18.85
CA ARG A 154 21.50 -3.17 -19.73
C ARG A 154 21.35 -3.55 -21.20
N ASP A 155 21.32 -4.85 -21.49
CA ASP A 155 21.15 -5.35 -22.83
C ASP A 155 19.76 -5.06 -23.42
N ALA A 156 18.78 -4.81 -22.56
CA ALA A 156 17.39 -4.53 -22.96
C ALA A 156 17.18 -3.05 -23.34
N ASP A 157 17.70 -2.14 -22.53
CA ASP A 157 17.66 -0.69 -22.76
C ASP A 157 18.77 -0.01 -21.93
N SER A 158 19.62 0.80 -22.57
CA SER A 158 20.72 1.54 -21.88
C SER A 158 20.22 2.52 -20.83
N MET A 159 18.94 2.92 -20.84
CA MET A 159 18.37 3.77 -19.79
C MET A 159 18.33 3.08 -18.41
N PHE A 160 18.42 1.73 -18.36
CA PHE A 160 18.57 1.03 -17.09
C PHE A 160 19.88 1.35 -16.36
N ASP A 161 20.93 1.80 -17.06
CA ASP A 161 22.17 2.31 -16.42
C ASP A 161 21.97 3.64 -15.67
N LYS A 162 20.89 4.35 -15.95
CA LYS A 162 20.53 5.59 -15.22
C LYS A 162 19.49 5.35 -14.13
N LEU A 163 18.89 4.16 -14.10
CA LEU A 163 17.90 3.79 -13.10
C LEU A 163 18.62 3.38 -11.80
N GLN A 164 18.54 4.23 -10.79
CA GLN A 164 19.14 4.01 -9.47
C GLN A 164 18.16 3.28 -8.54
N ILE A 165 18.68 2.62 -7.51
CA ILE A 165 17.87 1.93 -6.49
C ILE A 165 16.93 2.92 -5.78
N GLU A 166 17.38 4.15 -5.50
CA GLU A 166 16.53 5.20 -4.89
C GLU A 166 15.32 5.53 -5.77
N HIS A 167 15.48 5.55 -7.09
CA HIS A 167 14.35 5.76 -8.00
C HIS A 167 13.30 4.65 -7.91
N LEU A 168 13.71 3.41 -7.62
CA LEU A 168 12.80 2.29 -7.38
C LEU A 168 12.03 2.47 -6.08
N LEU A 169 12.71 2.84 -5.00
CA LEU A 169 12.12 3.07 -3.69
C LEU A 169 11.09 4.19 -3.70
N ASP A 170 11.31 5.24 -4.48
CA ASP A 170 10.46 6.42 -4.58
C ASP A 170 9.44 6.37 -5.72
N MET A 171 9.34 5.25 -6.45
CA MET A 171 8.43 5.10 -7.60
C MET A 171 8.65 6.16 -8.69
N THR A 172 9.91 6.45 -8.97
CA THR A 172 10.31 7.42 -10.00
C THR A 172 11.14 6.79 -11.12
N ALA A 173 10.91 5.51 -11.38
CA ALA A 173 11.67 4.74 -12.37
C ALA A 173 11.51 5.25 -13.81
N GLY A 174 10.42 5.94 -14.12
CA GLY A 174 10.16 6.45 -15.48
C GLY A 174 9.73 5.38 -16.47
N LEU A 175 9.35 4.19 -16.01
CA LEU A 175 8.94 3.05 -16.83
C LEU A 175 7.52 3.24 -17.40
N GLU A 176 7.33 2.74 -18.62
CA GLU A 176 6.01 2.59 -19.22
C GLU A 176 5.32 1.35 -18.66
N PHE A 177 4.58 1.53 -17.58
CA PHE A 177 3.83 0.45 -16.95
C PHE A 177 2.42 0.93 -16.58
N ASP A 178 1.40 0.16 -16.98
CA ASP A 178 0.02 0.42 -16.61
C ASP A 178 -0.36 -0.47 -15.41
N GLU A 179 -0.52 0.15 -14.25
CA GLU A 179 -0.96 -0.49 -13.00
C GLU A 179 -2.48 -0.73 -13.04
N ASN A 180 -2.96 -1.35 -14.11
CA ASN A 180 -4.37 -1.63 -14.31
C ASN A 180 -4.71 -3.04 -13.81
N TYR A 181 -5.55 -3.12 -12.79
CA TYR A 181 -6.01 -4.38 -12.19
C TYR A 181 -7.26 -4.97 -12.86
N SER A 182 -7.84 -4.31 -13.88
CA SER A 182 -8.90 -4.92 -14.67
C SER A 182 -8.37 -6.13 -15.42
N TRP A 183 -9.16 -7.20 -15.49
CA TRP A 183 -8.76 -8.40 -16.17
C TRP A 183 -8.49 -8.14 -17.66
N ASN A 184 -7.24 -8.12 -18.03
CA ASN A 184 -6.74 -8.06 -19.39
C ASN A 184 -5.46 -8.89 -19.48
N PRO A 185 -5.51 -10.11 -20.05
CA PRO A 185 -4.35 -11.01 -20.08
C PRO A 185 -3.16 -10.46 -20.89
N PHE A 186 -3.39 -9.45 -21.71
CA PHE A 186 -2.35 -8.80 -22.52
C PHE A 186 -1.70 -7.60 -21.82
N SER A 187 -2.26 -7.12 -20.70
CA SER A 187 -1.70 -6.02 -19.95
C SER A 187 -0.31 -6.37 -19.39
N LYS A 188 0.53 -5.36 -19.17
CA LYS A 188 1.84 -5.54 -18.52
C LYS A 188 1.65 -6.04 -17.08
N MET A 189 0.63 -5.54 -16.37
CA MET A 189 0.30 -6.00 -15.03
C MET A 189 -0.09 -7.47 -14.97
N ALA A 190 -0.97 -7.95 -15.86
CA ALA A 190 -1.34 -9.37 -15.90
C ALA A 190 -0.13 -10.27 -16.23
N LYS A 191 0.75 -9.81 -17.13
CA LYS A 191 1.99 -10.53 -17.47
C LYS A 191 2.96 -10.59 -16.29
N LEU A 192 3.05 -9.54 -15.49
CA LEU A 192 3.89 -9.50 -14.29
C LEU A 192 3.28 -10.37 -13.18
N TYR A 193 1.97 -10.25 -12.95
CA TYR A 193 1.29 -10.93 -11.85
C TYR A 193 1.08 -12.43 -12.09
N LEU A 194 0.53 -12.81 -13.25
CA LEU A 194 0.20 -14.21 -13.58
C LEU A 194 1.29 -14.92 -14.41
N GLY A 195 2.23 -14.17 -14.97
CA GLY A 195 3.29 -14.70 -15.82
C GLY A 195 4.31 -15.54 -15.05
N GLU A 196 5.04 -16.37 -15.80
CA GLU A 196 6.01 -17.34 -15.27
C GLU A 196 7.48 -16.93 -15.49
N ASN A 197 7.72 -15.73 -16.01
CA ASN A 197 9.07 -15.21 -16.23
C ASN A 197 9.13 -13.70 -16.04
N THR A 198 9.33 -13.31 -14.80
CA THR A 198 9.41 -11.90 -14.37
C THR A 198 10.52 -11.14 -15.12
N ILE A 199 11.71 -11.71 -15.24
CA ILE A 199 12.86 -11.07 -15.93
C ILE A 199 12.49 -10.77 -17.40
N LYS A 200 11.82 -11.68 -18.08
CA LYS A 200 11.37 -11.45 -19.46
C LYS A 200 10.39 -10.28 -19.54
N VAL A 201 9.49 -10.15 -18.58
CA VAL A 201 8.55 -9.00 -18.53
C VAL A 201 9.32 -7.71 -18.35
N LEU A 202 10.25 -7.65 -17.39
CA LEU A 202 11.05 -6.46 -17.09
C LEU A 202 11.94 -6.03 -18.25
N LYS A 203 12.58 -6.96 -18.95
CA LYS A 203 13.38 -6.67 -20.18
C LYS A 203 12.56 -6.10 -21.34
N ASN A 204 11.25 -6.25 -21.34
CA ASN A 204 10.37 -5.70 -22.38
C ASN A 204 9.74 -4.35 -21.97
N LEU A 205 10.11 -3.79 -20.83
CA LEU A 205 9.67 -2.45 -20.44
C LEU A 205 10.45 -1.38 -21.22
N ARG A 206 9.82 -0.22 -21.39
CA ARG A 206 10.40 0.95 -22.04
C ARG A 206 10.35 2.11 -21.07
N PHE A 207 11.21 3.08 -21.26
CA PHE A 207 11.18 4.33 -20.52
C PHE A 207 10.33 5.36 -21.26
N VAL A 208 9.50 6.10 -20.51
CA VAL A 208 8.71 7.24 -21.01
C VAL A 208 9.12 8.55 -20.35
N ASN A 209 9.90 8.45 -19.26
CA ASN A 209 10.52 9.58 -18.58
C ASN A 209 11.94 9.21 -18.15
N THR A 210 12.77 10.21 -17.90
CA THR A 210 14.07 10.01 -17.26
C THR A 210 13.85 9.52 -15.83
N PRO A 211 14.58 8.48 -15.37
CA PRO A 211 14.52 8.05 -13.97
C PRO A 211 14.79 9.22 -13.01
N GLY A 212 14.00 9.29 -11.94
CA GLY A 212 14.08 10.34 -10.92
C GLY A 212 13.18 11.57 -11.16
N GLU A 213 12.65 11.78 -12.38
CA GLU A 213 11.91 13.01 -12.69
C GLU A 213 10.43 13.00 -12.29
N ASN A 214 9.74 11.87 -12.48
CA ASN A 214 8.30 11.80 -12.30
C ASN A 214 7.89 10.61 -11.44
N PHE A 215 7.00 10.87 -10.48
CA PHE A 215 6.36 9.80 -9.72
C PHE A 215 5.33 9.08 -10.61
N SER A 216 5.46 7.76 -10.66
CA SER A 216 4.47 6.85 -11.26
C SER A 216 4.46 5.55 -10.48
N TYR A 217 3.38 5.31 -9.72
CA TYR A 217 3.26 4.07 -8.97
C TYR A 217 3.12 2.89 -9.92
N ASP A 218 4.03 1.93 -9.82
CA ASP A 218 3.98 0.70 -10.60
C ASP A 218 4.63 -0.50 -9.88
N SER A 219 4.09 -1.69 -10.11
CA SER A 219 4.57 -2.93 -9.51
C SER A 219 5.87 -3.45 -10.12
N ALA A 220 6.17 -3.09 -11.38
CA ALA A 220 7.41 -3.50 -12.03
C ALA A 220 8.64 -2.87 -11.38
N THR A 221 8.53 -1.63 -10.95
CA THR A 221 9.56 -0.92 -10.18
C THR A 221 9.96 -1.72 -8.93
N THR A 222 8.99 -2.22 -8.16
CA THR A 222 9.31 -3.03 -6.97
C THR A 222 9.76 -4.45 -7.32
N ALA A 223 9.30 -5.01 -8.44
CA ALA A 223 9.83 -6.31 -8.90
C ALA A 223 11.33 -6.21 -9.22
N ILE A 224 11.77 -5.10 -9.84
CA ILE A 224 13.21 -4.81 -10.04
C ILE A 224 13.91 -4.70 -8.69
N LEU A 225 13.35 -3.96 -7.72
CA LEU A 225 13.94 -3.81 -6.38
C LEU A 225 14.13 -5.16 -5.67
N GLY A 226 13.13 -6.05 -5.74
CA GLY A 226 13.24 -7.39 -5.18
C GLY A 226 14.36 -8.20 -5.81
N LEU A 227 14.50 -8.13 -7.15
CA LEU A 227 15.63 -8.76 -7.85
C LEU A 227 16.98 -8.15 -7.47
N VAL A 228 17.07 -6.83 -7.28
CA VAL A 228 18.29 -6.19 -6.76
C VAL A 228 18.67 -6.79 -5.42
N VAL A 229 17.73 -6.95 -4.49
CA VAL A 229 17.98 -7.56 -3.18
C VAL A 229 18.48 -9.00 -3.33
N GLU A 230 17.80 -9.85 -4.12
CA GLU A 230 18.20 -11.25 -4.34
C GLU A 230 19.61 -11.33 -4.95
N ARG A 231 19.92 -10.52 -5.95
CA ARG A 231 21.21 -10.54 -6.65
C ARG A 231 22.35 -9.97 -5.80
N ALA A 232 22.08 -8.90 -5.05
CA ALA A 232 23.06 -8.29 -4.16
C ALA A 232 23.47 -9.24 -3.03
N THR A 233 22.49 -9.91 -2.42
CA THR A 233 22.70 -10.82 -1.29
C THR A 233 23.13 -12.23 -1.70
N GLY A 234 22.83 -12.65 -2.92
CA GLY A 234 23.02 -14.02 -3.39
C GLY A 234 22.06 -15.03 -2.76
N GLN A 235 21.03 -14.56 -2.07
CA GLN A 235 20.02 -15.37 -1.40
C GLN A 235 18.65 -15.23 -2.08
N SER A 236 17.78 -16.25 -1.97
CA SER A 236 16.38 -16.08 -2.37
C SER A 236 15.70 -15.06 -1.48
N TYR A 237 14.67 -14.38 -2.01
CA TYR A 237 13.87 -13.42 -1.25
C TYR A 237 13.34 -14.03 0.06
N ALA A 238 12.81 -15.25 0.00
CA ALA A 238 12.27 -15.95 1.17
C ALA A 238 13.35 -16.24 2.22
N GLN A 239 14.53 -16.70 1.80
CA GLN A 239 15.64 -16.98 2.71
C GLN A 239 16.11 -15.69 3.39
N TYR A 240 16.35 -14.62 2.62
CA TYR A 240 16.82 -13.36 3.19
C TYR A 240 15.78 -12.72 4.11
N LEU A 241 14.50 -12.76 3.74
CA LEU A 241 13.38 -12.30 4.59
C LEU A 241 13.29 -13.13 5.88
N SER A 242 13.45 -14.46 5.79
CA SER A 242 13.46 -15.34 6.97
C SER A 242 14.57 -14.97 7.94
N GLU A 243 15.81 -14.90 7.46
CA GLU A 243 17.00 -14.71 8.30
C GLU A 243 17.09 -13.30 8.88
N LYS A 244 16.69 -12.30 8.09
CA LYS A 244 16.91 -10.89 8.45
C LYS A 244 15.71 -10.21 9.12
N VAL A 245 14.51 -10.76 8.97
CA VAL A 245 13.30 -10.12 9.48
C VAL A 245 12.44 -11.09 10.26
N TRP A 246 12.03 -12.21 9.66
CA TRP A 246 11.02 -13.10 10.24
C TRP A 246 11.47 -13.74 11.55
N GLN A 247 12.67 -14.30 11.54
CA GLN A 247 13.27 -14.95 12.72
C GLN A 247 13.65 -13.93 13.79
N PRO A 248 14.40 -12.86 13.49
CA PRO A 248 14.81 -11.88 14.50
C PRO A 248 13.63 -11.17 15.16
N LEU A 249 12.57 -10.83 14.43
CA LEU A 249 11.39 -10.15 14.98
C LEU A 249 10.48 -11.10 15.80
N GLY A 250 10.80 -12.39 15.86
CA GLY A 250 10.04 -13.36 16.62
C GLY A 250 8.61 -13.55 16.08
N MET A 251 8.48 -13.78 14.77
CA MET A 251 7.18 -14.03 14.16
C MET A 251 6.52 -15.28 14.72
N GLU A 252 5.19 -15.25 14.82
CA GLU A 252 4.43 -16.37 15.42
C GLU A 252 4.23 -17.51 14.43
N ARG A 253 4.19 -17.17 13.12
CA ARG A 253 3.93 -18.13 12.04
C ARG A 253 4.90 -17.96 10.89
N ASP A 254 5.07 -19.03 10.13
CA ASP A 254 5.70 -18.94 8.82
C ASP A 254 4.81 -18.10 7.91
N ALA A 255 5.44 -17.35 6.99
CA ALA A 255 4.75 -16.67 5.90
C ALA A 255 5.04 -17.36 4.57
N LEU A 256 4.31 -16.97 3.53
CA LEU A 256 4.50 -17.48 2.18
C LEU A 256 4.84 -16.32 1.25
N ILE A 257 5.76 -16.52 0.31
CA ILE A 257 6.00 -15.58 -0.79
C ILE A 257 5.76 -16.28 -2.12
N GLY A 258 4.84 -15.73 -2.91
CA GLY A 258 4.56 -16.26 -4.26
C GLY A 258 5.74 -16.06 -5.20
N LEU A 259 5.96 -17.03 -6.07
CA LEU A 259 6.99 -17.03 -7.11
C LEU A 259 6.36 -16.86 -8.49
N ASP A 260 7.15 -16.40 -9.44
CA ASP A 260 6.72 -16.38 -10.86
C ASP A 260 6.57 -17.81 -11.41
N SER A 261 7.53 -18.67 -11.14
CA SER A 261 7.48 -20.08 -11.50
C SER A 261 8.52 -20.89 -10.74
N LYS A 262 8.34 -22.19 -10.69
CA LYS A 262 9.34 -23.14 -10.17
C LYS A 262 10.65 -23.09 -10.95
N LYS A 263 10.60 -22.76 -12.25
CA LYS A 263 11.76 -22.74 -13.14
C LYS A 263 12.64 -21.51 -12.94
N HIS A 264 12.06 -20.32 -12.86
CA HIS A 264 12.79 -19.06 -12.77
C HIS A 264 13.00 -18.60 -11.33
N HIS A 265 12.12 -19.01 -10.45
CA HIS A 265 12.21 -18.86 -8.99
C HIS A 265 12.36 -17.39 -8.52
N VAL A 266 11.68 -16.46 -9.20
CA VAL A 266 11.70 -15.04 -8.86
C VAL A 266 10.51 -14.72 -7.99
N ALA A 267 10.76 -14.12 -6.82
CA ALA A 267 9.72 -13.74 -5.88
C ALA A 267 8.82 -12.61 -6.44
N LYS A 268 7.52 -12.71 -6.18
CA LYS A 268 6.55 -11.63 -6.45
C LYS A 268 6.67 -10.55 -5.36
N SER A 269 7.84 -9.97 -5.24
CA SER A 269 8.25 -8.99 -4.23
C SER A 269 7.40 -7.71 -4.19
N PHE A 270 6.53 -7.52 -5.17
CA PHE A 270 5.63 -6.36 -5.27
C PHE A 270 4.22 -6.62 -4.72
N ALA A 271 3.81 -7.90 -4.51
CA ALA A 271 2.44 -8.25 -4.12
C ALA A 271 2.25 -9.64 -3.51
N GLY A 272 3.29 -10.50 -3.45
CA GLY A 272 3.14 -11.93 -3.24
C GLY A 272 3.27 -12.43 -1.80
N LEU A 273 3.49 -11.58 -0.81
CA LEU A 273 3.62 -12.00 0.59
C LEU A 273 2.25 -12.29 1.20
N THR A 274 2.18 -13.40 1.94
CA THR A 274 0.99 -13.86 2.67
C THR A 274 1.35 -14.02 4.14
N THR A 275 0.60 -13.35 5.03
CA THR A 275 0.86 -13.36 6.47
C THR A 275 -0.40 -13.01 7.26
N ASN A 276 -0.31 -12.96 8.60
CA ASN A 276 -1.37 -12.60 9.52
C ASN A 276 -1.18 -11.18 10.10
N VAL A 277 -2.21 -10.65 10.77
CA VAL A 277 -2.19 -9.28 11.33
C VAL A 277 -1.12 -9.08 12.41
N LYS A 278 -0.86 -10.09 13.27
CA LYS A 278 0.10 -9.99 14.38
C LYS A 278 1.53 -9.91 13.87
N ASP A 279 1.88 -10.78 12.94
CA ASP A 279 3.22 -10.81 12.38
C ASP A 279 3.49 -9.56 11.53
N LEU A 280 2.49 -9.08 10.77
CA LEU A 280 2.62 -7.83 10.05
C LEU A 280 2.76 -6.63 11.01
N ALA A 281 2.10 -6.64 12.16
CA ALA A 281 2.24 -5.59 13.18
C ALA A 281 3.67 -5.51 13.76
N LYS A 282 4.41 -6.63 13.83
CA LYS A 282 5.82 -6.65 14.29
C LYS A 282 6.74 -5.91 13.32
N ILE A 283 6.42 -5.91 12.01
CA ILE A 283 7.09 -5.03 11.05
C ILE A 283 6.82 -3.56 11.40
N GLY A 284 5.56 -3.21 11.68
CA GLY A 284 5.21 -1.85 12.15
C GLY A 284 6.00 -1.44 13.40
N ARG A 285 6.16 -2.35 14.36
CA ARG A 285 6.96 -2.12 15.58
C ARG A 285 8.41 -1.79 15.27
N LEU A 286 9.03 -2.48 14.30
CA LEU A 286 10.39 -2.18 13.88
C LEU A 286 10.51 -0.74 13.36
N PHE A 287 9.54 -0.28 12.56
CA PHE A 287 9.51 1.09 12.06
C PHE A 287 9.26 2.11 13.18
N LEU A 288 8.38 1.84 14.15
CA LEU A 288 8.19 2.71 15.32
C LEU A 288 9.46 2.90 16.14
N ASN A 289 10.29 1.85 16.22
CA ASN A 289 11.54 1.86 16.95
C ASN A 289 12.75 2.28 16.08
N ASN A 290 12.51 3.04 14.99
CA ASN A 290 13.57 3.53 14.10
C ASN A 290 14.52 2.43 13.60
N GLY A 291 14.01 1.21 13.35
CA GLY A 291 14.79 0.08 12.86
C GLY A 291 15.54 -0.70 13.92
N ASP A 292 15.37 -0.36 15.19
CA ASP A 292 15.90 -1.13 16.32
C ASP A 292 14.92 -2.22 16.78
N TYR A 293 15.44 -3.39 17.05
CA TYR A 293 14.74 -4.46 17.70
C TYR A 293 15.50 -4.94 18.93
N ASN A 294 15.02 -4.58 20.11
CA ASN A 294 15.58 -4.98 21.40
C ASN A 294 17.11 -4.67 21.55
N GLY A 295 17.54 -3.50 21.08
CA GLY A 295 18.95 -3.06 21.12
C GLY A 295 19.79 -3.52 19.92
N MET A 296 19.18 -4.22 18.97
CA MET A 296 19.83 -4.59 17.71
C MET A 296 19.28 -3.72 16.58
N GLN A 297 20.10 -2.81 16.07
CA GLN A 297 19.75 -2.00 14.91
C GLN A 297 19.70 -2.89 13.67
N MET A 298 18.50 -3.25 13.18
CA MET A 298 18.33 -4.14 12.02
C MET A 298 18.46 -3.39 10.69
N VAL A 299 17.97 -2.19 10.63
CA VAL A 299 18.05 -1.27 9.49
C VAL A 299 18.40 0.13 9.99
N ASP A 300 19.19 0.89 9.24
CA ASP A 300 19.64 2.21 9.68
C ASP A 300 18.45 3.15 9.97
N SER A 301 18.56 3.89 11.07
CA SER A 301 17.52 4.85 11.47
C SER A 301 17.29 5.94 10.42
N SER A 302 18.33 6.32 9.69
CA SER A 302 18.25 7.27 8.56
C SER A 302 17.37 6.72 7.43
N PHE A 303 17.46 5.42 7.13
CA PHE A 303 16.61 4.77 6.14
C PHE A 303 15.13 4.75 6.61
N VAL A 304 14.88 4.37 7.87
CA VAL A 304 13.53 4.37 8.45
C VAL A 304 12.94 5.79 8.46
N ASN A 305 13.72 6.78 8.87
CA ASN A 305 13.30 8.18 8.84
C ASN A 305 12.96 8.65 7.42
N ARG A 306 13.67 8.15 6.41
CA ARG A 306 13.37 8.43 5.02
C ARG A 306 12.06 7.75 4.58
N CYS A 307 11.80 6.51 5.00
CA CYS A 307 10.52 5.83 4.77
C CYS A 307 9.34 6.61 5.36
N LEU A 308 9.48 7.04 6.62
CA LEU A 308 8.45 7.75 7.37
C LEU A 308 8.64 9.28 7.25
N SER A 309 8.87 9.78 6.03
CA SER A 309 9.09 11.19 5.77
C SER A 309 8.18 11.72 4.65
N THR A 310 8.05 13.04 4.62
CA THR A 310 7.32 13.77 3.60
C THR A 310 8.24 14.32 2.50
N HIS A 311 9.37 13.65 2.25
CA HIS A 311 10.48 14.17 1.47
C HIS A 311 10.16 14.44 -0.02
N ASN A 312 9.30 13.63 -0.65
CA ASN A 312 9.02 13.73 -2.08
C ASN A 312 8.03 14.83 -2.48
N ALA A 313 7.84 15.85 -1.64
CA ALA A 313 6.92 16.97 -1.90
C ALA A 313 7.23 17.77 -3.17
N GLY A 314 8.38 17.57 -3.81
CA GLY A 314 8.81 18.27 -5.03
C GLY A 314 8.73 17.45 -6.33
N ILE A 315 8.52 16.12 -6.25
CA ILE A 315 8.50 15.27 -7.45
C ILE A 315 7.17 15.42 -8.19
N ARG A 316 7.22 15.58 -9.50
CA ARG A 316 6.02 15.75 -10.35
C ARG A 316 5.23 14.44 -10.46
N GLY A 317 3.88 14.52 -10.51
CA GLY A 317 2.99 13.38 -10.70
C GLY A 317 1.75 13.38 -9.81
N LYS A 318 0.84 12.41 -9.99
CA LYS A 318 -0.49 12.37 -9.34
C LYS A 318 -0.50 12.27 -7.81
N ASN A 319 0.55 11.71 -7.20
CA ASN A 319 0.67 11.54 -5.75
C ASN A 319 1.86 12.32 -5.16
N GLN A 320 2.12 13.51 -5.69
CA GLN A 320 3.22 14.36 -5.25
C GLN A 320 3.22 14.53 -3.73
N GLY A 321 4.32 14.13 -3.11
CA GLY A 321 4.55 14.31 -1.70
C GLY A 321 3.87 13.35 -0.74
N ARG A 322 3.24 12.26 -1.21
CA ARG A 322 2.52 11.29 -0.38
C ARG A 322 3.18 9.91 -0.32
N TYR A 323 4.35 9.75 -0.88
CA TYR A 323 5.03 8.47 -0.99
C TYR A 323 6.52 8.63 -0.78
N SER A 324 7.10 7.80 0.06
CA SER A 324 8.53 7.72 0.28
C SER A 324 8.93 6.29 0.63
N TYR A 325 9.89 5.71 -0.08
CA TYR A 325 10.44 4.38 0.15
C TYR A 325 9.38 3.32 0.45
N SER A 326 8.36 3.24 -0.41
CA SER A 326 7.23 2.31 -0.33
C SER A 326 6.26 2.54 0.84
N TRP A 327 6.27 3.71 1.46
CA TRP A 327 5.30 4.13 2.45
C TRP A 327 4.48 5.31 1.95
N TYR A 328 3.18 5.26 2.21
CA TYR A 328 2.29 6.40 2.06
C TYR A 328 2.21 7.18 3.36
N TRP A 329 2.02 8.49 3.26
CA TRP A 329 1.66 9.31 4.37
C TRP A 329 0.40 10.13 4.04
N GLY A 330 -0.47 10.28 5.04
CA GLY A 330 -1.78 10.82 4.84
C GLY A 330 -1.90 12.30 5.04
N PHE A 331 -2.81 12.86 4.27
CA PHE A 331 -3.49 14.07 4.63
C PHE A 331 -4.82 13.68 5.25
N SER A 332 -5.11 14.11 6.45
CA SER A 332 -6.49 14.21 6.84
C SER A 332 -6.99 15.58 6.37
N ASP A 333 -7.34 15.69 5.11
CA ASP A 333 -8.39 16.64 4.76
C ASP A 333 -9.65 16.12 5.46
N GLU A 334 -10.46 16.99 6.06
CA GLU A 334 -11.78 16.59 6.54
C GLU A 334 -12.59 16.20 5.30
N TYR A 335 -12.69 14.88 5.03
CA TYR A 335 -13.47 14.35 3.94
C TYR A 335 -14.93 14.22 4.39
N TYR A 336 -15.83 14.97 3.77
CA TYR A 336 -17.24 14.68 3.81
C TYR A 336 -17.70 14.31 2.40
N GLN A 337 -18.20 13.11 2.21
CA GLN A 337 -18.84 12.70 0.98
C GLN A 337 -20.34 13.01 1.11
N HIS A 338 -20.83 13.99 0.36
CA HIS A 338 -22.25 14.27 0.24
C HIS A 338 -22.72 14.07 -1.20
N ASN A 339 -23.56 13.07 -1.43
CA ASN A 339 -24.29 12.86 -2.68
C ASN A 339 -25.73 13.41 -2.58
N GLN A 340 -25.90 14.67 -2.17
CA GLN A 340 -27.23 15.21 -1.92
C GLN A 340 -27.97 15.68 -3.17
N PHE A 341 -27.33 15.79 -4.35
CA PHE A 341 -27.95 16.51 -5.44
C PHE A 341 -28.03 15.67 -6.72
N LYS A 342 -29.26 15.31 -7.10
CA LYS A 342 -29.56 14.76 -8.44
C LYS A 342 -29.63 15.85 -9.52
N ASP A 343 -29.89 17.08 -9.14
CA ASP A 343 -30.06 18.23 -10.03
C ASP A 343 -28.79 19.11 -10.06
N LYS A 344 -28.32 19.43 -11.27
CA LYS A 344 -27.08 20.19 -11.50
C LYS A 344 -27.20 21.64 -11.02
N ASP A 345 -28.37 22.25 -11.11
CA ASP A 345 -28.56 23.66 -10.76
C ASP A 345 -28.65 23.85 -9.25
N VAL A 346 -29.38 22.96 -8.57
CA VAL A 346 -29.41 22.91 -7.09
C VAL A 346 -28.02 22.70 -6.52
N LYS A 347 -27.24 21.82 -7.13
CA LYS A 347 -25.84 21.57 -6.79
C LYS A 347 -24.97 22.81 -6.95
N ASN A 348 -25.07 23.52 -8.10
CA ASN A 348 -24.27 24.71 -8.35
C ASN A 348 -24.58 25.84 -7.37
N ASP A 349 -25.85 26.00 -6.99
CA ASP A 349 -26.26 27.01 -6.01
C ASP A 349 -25.83 26.65 -4.60
N TYR A 350 -25.87 25.37 -4.25
CA TYR A 350 -25.33 24.90 -2.97
C TYR A 350 -23.82 25.22 -2.83
N TYR A 351 -23.01 24.94 -3.87
CA TYR A 351 -21.57 25.25 -3.83
C TYR A 351 -21.25 26.74 -3.83
N LYS A 352 -22.06 27.57 -4.42
CA LYS A 352 -21.92 29.02 -4.32
C LYS A 352 -22.12 29.52 -2.89
N GLN A 353 -23.03 28.84 -2.14
CA GLN A 353 -23.34 29.14 -0.73
C GLN A 353 -22.36 28.48 0.24
N HIS A 354 -21.66 27.40 -0.21
CA HIS A 354 -20.72 26.63 0.57
C HIS A 354 -19.35 26.53 -0.12
N PRO A 355 -18.64 27.67 -0.25
CA PRO A 355 -17.34 27.71 -0.97
C PRO A 355 -16.25 26.88 -0.30
N GLU A 356 -16.43 26.48 0.98
CA GLU A 356 -15.57 25.58 1.71
C GLU A 356 -15.59 24.14 1.17
N ILE A 357 -16.61 23.78 0.34
CA ILE A 357 -16.74 22.46 -0.24
C ILE A 357 -16.10 22.41 -1.62
N TYR A 358 -15.19 21.51 -1.85
CA TYR A 358 -14.47 21.33 -3.11
C TYR A 358 -14.75 19.98 -3.76
N VAL A 359 -15.15 19.98 -5.04
CA VAL A 359 -15.44 18.77 -5.82
C VAL A 359 -14.13 18.25 -6.44
N VAL A 360 -13.72 17.04 -6.07
CA VAL A 360 -12.47 16.44 -6.58
C VAL A 360 -12.70 15.53 -7.79
N ASN A 361 -13.80 14.79 -7.85
CA ASN A 361 -14.10 13.90 -8.97
C ASN A 361 -15.59 13.85 -9.32
N SER A 362 -15.90 14.01 -10.60
CA SER A 362 -17.23 13.73 -11.14
C SER A 362 -17.12 12.74 -12.30
N GLN A 363 -17.60 11.52 -12.13
CA GLN A 363 -17.76 10.57 -13.23
C GLN A 363 -19.21 10.56 -13.72
N LYS A 364 -19.40 10.72 -15.03
CA LYS A 364 -20.72 10.53 -15.65
C LYS A 364 -20.97 9.04 -15.86
N ASP A 365 -22.17 8.60 -15.50
CA ASP A 365 -22.63 7.26 -15.86
C ASP A 365 -23.01 7.19 -17.37
N LYS A 366 -23.37 5.98 -17.84
CA LYS A 366 -23.77 5.75 -19.24
C LYS A 366 -25.03 6.53 -19.67
N THR A 367 -25.77 7.11 -18.73
CA THR A 367 -26.96 7.92 -18.95
C THR A 367 -26.68 9.43 -18.87
N GLY A 368 -25.40 9.80 -18.63
CA GLY A 368 -24.97 11.18 -18.52
C GLY A 368 -25.12 11.81 -17.13
N ASN A 369 -25.60 11.05 -16.14
CA ASN A 369 -25.73 11.48 -14.75
C ASN A 369 -24.41 11.32 -13.99
N TYR A 370 -24.12 12.24 -13.06
CA TYR A 370 -22.92 12.13 -12.21
C TYR A 370 -23.13 11.05 -11.15
N LYS A 371 -22.37 9.96 -11.22
CA LYS A 371 -22.53 8.78 -10.36
C LYS A 371 -21.94 8.93 -8.96
N THR A 372 -20.88 9.70 -8.81
CA THR A 372 -20.21 9.87 -7.53
C THR A 372 -19.50 11.20 -7.53
N LEU A 373 -19.73 12.00 -6.53
CA LEU A 373 -18.99 13.20 -6.24
C LEU A 373 -18.30 12.98 -4.92
N GLU A 374 -16.98 12.89 -4.97
CA GLU A 374 -16.16 12.99 -3.77
C GLU A 374 -16.03 14.46 -3.42
N TYR A 375 -16.49 14.83 -2.27
CA TYR A 375 -16.38 16.17 -1.74
C TYR A 375 -15.28 16.18 -0.68
N HIS A 376 -14.33 17.10 -0.84
CA HIS A 376 -13.41 17.46 0.21
C HIS A 376 -13.93 18.74 0.84
N GLN A 377 -14.35 18.69 2.09
CA GLN A 377 -14.56 19.90 2.84
C GLN A 377 -13.20 20.48 3.18
N ARG A 378 -12.83 21.55 2.52
CA ARG A 378 -11.66 22.36 2.88
C ARG A 378 -12.18 23.56 3.63
N ARG A 379 -11.71 23.73 4.84
CA ARG A 379 -11.95 24.97 5.56
C ARG A 379 -11.00 26.03 5.02
N TYR A 380 -11.55 27.09 4.49
CA TYR A 380 -10.80 28.24 3.98
C TYR A 380 -10.78 29.36 5.01
N PHE A 381 -9.68 30.10 5.04
CA PHE A 381 -9.43 31.20 5.92
C PHE A 381 -9.04 32.44 5.10
N ASP A 382 -9.44 33.61 5.56
CA ASP A 382 -9.11 34.87 4.90
C ASP A 382 -7.63 35.24 5.09
N SER A 383 -7.01 34.74 6.16
CA SER A 383 -5.59 34.94 6.42
C SER A 383 -4.89 33.66 6.90
N VAL A 384 -3.56 33.62 6.72
CA VAL A 384 -2.69 32.57 7.28
C VAL A 384 -2.72 32.57 8.78
N GLU A 385 -2.90 33.74 9.40
CA GLU A 385 -2.93 33.90 10.83
C GLU A 385 -4.19 33.28 11.48
N ASP A 386 -5.35 33.47 10.86
CA ASP A 386 -6.61 32.85 11.31
C ASP A 386 -6.58 31.35 11.15
N LEU A 387 -5.99 30.87 10.04
CA LEU A 387 -5.76 29.43 9.82
C LEU A 387 -4.89 28.83 10.95
N LYS A 388 -3.76 29.46 11.27
CA LYS A 388 -2.88 28.99 12.34
C LYS A 388 -3.58 28.99 13.69
N LYS A 389 -4.22 30.10 14.07
CA LYS A 389 -4.99 30.20 15.33
C LYS A 389 -6.04 29.10 15.45
N TYR A 390 -6.76 28.80 14.35
CA TYR A 390 -7.77 27.75 14.35
C TYR A 390 -7.17 26.37 14.65
N TYR A 391 -6.08 25.98 13.96
CA TYR A 391 -5.48 24.65 14.14
C TYR A 391 -4.69 24.52 15.43
N GLU A 392 -4.08 25.60 15.93
CA GLU A 392 -3.46 25.66 17.26
C GLU A 392 -4.49 25.42 18.36
N ALA A 393 -5.69 26.01 18.26
CA ALA A 393 -6.78 25.80 19.22
C ALA A 393 -7.35 24.37 19.19
N GLN A 394 -7.25 23.66 18.06
CA GLN A 394 -7.76 22.30 17.92
C GLN A 394 -6.83 21.24 18.53
N ASN A 395 -5.53 21.51 18.65
CA ASN A 395 -4.46 20.64 19.22
C ASN A 395 -4.43 19.19 18.69
N LYS A 396 -5.09 18.91 17.55
CA LYS A 396 -5.32 17.54 17.05
C LYS A 396 -4.44 17.16 15.86
N LYS A 397 -4.05 18.13 15.03
CA LYS A 397 -3.36 17.87 13.76
C LYS A 397 -2.31 18.93 13.49
N GLU A 398 -1.16 18.53 12.99
CA GLU A 398 -0.07 19.42 12.61
C GLU A 398 -0.30 20.00 11.23
N VAL A 399 -0.20 21.32 11.07
CA VAL A 399 -0.24 21.97 9.77
C VAL A 399 1.06 21.65 9.04
N TYR A 400 0.97 20.79 8.02
CA TYR A 400 2.11 20.42 7.20
C TYR A 400 2.45 21.49 6.17
N ARG A 401 1.41 22.01 5.46
CA ARG A 401 1.57 23.00 4.41
C ARG A 401 0.33 23.87 4.31
N ILE A 402 0.53 25.15 4.01
CA ILE A 402 -0.54 26.09 3.75
C ILE A 402 -0.58 26.37 2.23
N TRP A 403 -1.77 26.28 1.66
CA TRP A 403 -2.03 26.61 0.28
C TRP A 403 -3.02 27.77 0.16
N GLN A 404 -2.94 28.50 -0.96
CA GLN A 404 -3.87 29.54 -1.29
C GLN A 404 -4.54 29.23 -2.63
N ASN A 405 -5.83 29.49 -2.73
CA ASN A 405 -6.57 29.52 -3.97
C ASN A 405 -7.46 30.78 -4.06
N ARG A 406 -8.41 30.82 -5.00
CA ARG A 406 -9.31 31.98 -5.20
C ARG A 406 -10.29 32.20 -4.04
N ILE A 407 -10.48 31.24 -3.17
CA ILE A 407 -11.44 31.25 -2.07
C ILE A 407 -10.76 31.73 -0.78
N GLY A 408 -9.47 31.41 -0.61
CA GLY A 408 -8.71 31.74 0.59
C GLY A 408 -7.57 30.77 0.85
N TYR A 409 -7.13 30.73 2.10
CA TYR A 409 -6.06 29.83 2.56
C TYR A 409 -6.65 28.56 3.14
N TYR A 410 -5.99 27.43 2.88
CA TYR A 410 -6.31 26.14 3.50
C TYR A 410 -5.05 25.39 3.90
N ALA A 411 -5.17 24.55 4.91
CA ALA A 411 -4.06 23.73 5.40
C ALA A 411 -4.12 22.32 4.86
N ILE A 412 -2.94 21.76 4.65
CA ILE A 412 -2.74 20.32 4.55
C ILE A 412 -2.23 19.86 5.91
N LEU A 413 -2.95 18.94 6.52
CA LEU A 413 -2.71 18.47 7.88
C LEU A 413 -2.04 17.08 7.82
N HIS A 414 -1.16 16.83 8.81
CA HIS A 414 -0.53 15.54 9.00
C HIS A 414 -0.59 15.18 10.48
N ASN A 415 -1.14 14.04 10.82
CA ASN A 415 -1.28 13.57 12.20
C ASN A 415 -0.16 12.63 12.65
N GLY A 416 0.84 12.39 11.80
CA GLY A 416 1.96 11.50 12.07
C GLY A 416 1.77 10.07 11.61
N GLY A 417 0.65 9.75 10.95
CA GLY A 417 0.38 8.41 10.41
C GLY A 417 1.05 8.15 9.06
N TYR A 418 1.58 6.95 8.90
CA TYR A 418 2.16 6.41 7.67
C TYR A 418 1.60 5.01 7.43
N TRP A 419 1.48 4.59 6.18
CA TRP A 419 0.95 3.26 5.89
C TRP A 419 1.48 2.62 4.62
N GLY A 420 1.62 1.30 4.65
CA GLY A 420 1.62 0.45 3.48
C GLY A 420 0.17 0.12 3.12
N TYR A 421 -0.18 0.16 1.83
CA TYR A 421 -1.55 -0.09 1.34
C TYR A 421 -1.55 -1.16 0.25
N GLY A 422 -2.46 -2.11 0.35
CA GLY A 422 -2.63 -3.21 -0.59
C GLY A 422 -4.04 -3.30 -1.18
N LEU A 423 -4.16 -4.04 -2.27
CA LEU A 423 -5.45 -4.29 -2.94
C LEU A 423 -6.44 -4.85 -1.90
N TYR A 424 -7.72 -4.52 -2.07
CA TYR A 424 -8.81 -4.83 -1.13
C TYR A 424 -8.68 -4.20 0.26
N GLY A 425 -7.83 -3.18 0.42
CA GLY A 425 -7.73 -2.43 1.67
C GLY A 425 -6.78 -3.03 2.70
N GLN A 426 -5.84 -3.91 2.30
CA GLN A 426 -4.80 -4.36 3.22
C GLN A 426 -4.01 -3.16 3.71
N VAL A 427 -3.86 -3.01 5.03
CA VAL A 427 -3.20 -1.86 5.63
C VAL A 427 -2.22 -2.30 6.71
N LEU A 428 -1.00 -1.78 6.64
CA LEU A 428 -0.08 -1.67 7.76
C LEU A 428 0.06 -0.18 8.08
N TYR A 429 -0.50 0.26 9.19
CA TYR A 429 -0.45 1.64 9.66
C TYR A 429 0.51 1.77 10.84
N VAL A 430 1.33 2.81 10.82
CA VAL A 430 2.20 3.20 11.94
C VAL A 430 2.08 4.70 12.21
N ASN A 431 2.02 5.08 13.48
CA ASN A 431 2.07 6.47 13.90
C ASN A 431 3.15 6.66 14.98
N PRO A 432 4.38 7.08 14.60
CA PRO A 432 5.47 7.26 15.55
C PRO A 432 5.16 8.27 16.66
N LYS A 433 4.41 9.34 16.35
CA LYS A 433 4.04 10.36 17.35
C LYS A 433 3.13 9.81 18.44
N LYS A 434 2.37 8.77 18.12
CA LYS A 434 1.39 8.14 19.04
C LYS A 434 1.82 6.74 19.49
N ASN A 435 3.01 6.30 19.10
CA ASN A 435 3.47 4.94 19.34
C ASN A 435 2.39 3.88 19.04
N MET A 436 1.71 4.06 17.90
CA MET A 436 0.57 3.26 17.48
C MET A 436 0.89 2.46 16.23
N ILE A 437 0.46 1.21 16.24
CA ILE A 437 0.42 0.32 15.08
C ILE A 437 -1.03 -0.10 14.89
N ALA A 438 -1.49 -0.17 13.64
CA ALA A 438 -2.73 -0.84 13.32
C ALA A 438 -2.59 -1.62 12.02
N VAL A 439 -3.22 -2.78 11.96
CA VAL A 439 -3.23 -3.63 10.76
C VAL A 439 -4.65 -4.03 10.46
N PHE A 440 -5.01 -3.93 9.19
CA PHE A 440 -6.22 -4.54 8.64
C PHE A 440 -5.82 -5.48 7.50
N LEU A 441 -6.34 -6.71 7.55
CA LEU A 441 -6.25 -7.69 6.48
C LEU A 441 -7.65 -8.21 6.18
N GLY A 442 -7.99 -8.37 4.89
CA GLY A 442 -9.28 -8.90 4.51
C GLY A 442 -9.91 -8.17 3.33
N ALA A 443 -11.22 -8.36 3.15
CA ALA A 443 -12.00 -7.70 2.11
C ALA A 443 -12.60 -6.40 2.66
N ASP A 444 -11.92 -5.27 2.44
CA ASP A 444 -12.45 -3.95 2.82
C ASP A 444 -13.48 -3.46 1.79
N ARG A 445 -14.75 -3.57 2.13
CA ARG A 445 -15.85 -2.96 1.38
C ARG A 445 -16.25 -1.59 1.89
N LEU A 446 -15.83 -1.21 3.07
CA LEU A 446 -16.08 0.11 3.65
C LEU A 446 -15.07 1.15 3.15
N LYS A 447 -13.90 0.71 2.69
CA LYS A 447 -12.86 1.49 1.99
C LYS A 447 -12.18 2.60 2.78
N ASP A 448 -12.02 2.50 4.11
CA ASP A 448 -11.41 3.62 4.82
C ASP A 448 -10.70 3.27 6.15
N PHE A 449 -10.14 2.06 6.28
CA PHE A 449 -9.41 1.71 7.52
C PHE A 449 -8.20 2.61 7.77
N THR A 450 -7.57 3.20 6.73
CA THR A 450 -6.51 4.18 6.93
C THR A 450 -7.01 5.43 7.63
N LEU A 451 -8.19 5.93 7.25
CA LEU A 451 -8.82 7.09 7.88
C LEU A 451 -9.31 6.76 9.29
N LEU A 452 -9.88 5.57 9.50
CA LEU A 452 -10.31 5.12 10.82
C LEU A 452 -9.13 5.03 11.80
N PHE A 453 -7.99 4.49 11.35
CA PHE A 453 -6.78 4.42 12.17
C PHE A 453 -6.18 5.80 12.43
N ASP A 454 -6.24 6.68 11.45
CA ASP A 454 -5.78 8.05 11.56
C ASP A 454 -6.61 8.82 12.60
N GLU A 455 -7.93 8.70 12.53
CA GLU A 455 -8.86 9.28 13.50
C GLU A 455 -8.67 8.67 14.89
N LEU A 456 -8.62 7.33 14.99
CA LEU A 456 -8.38 6.63 16.24
C LEU A 456 -7.09 7.13 16.93
N SER A 457 -6.02 7.38 16.14
CA SER A 457 -4.76 7.87 16.68
C SER A 457 -4.89 9.20 17.42
N THR A 458 -5.89 10.03 17.07
CA THR A 458 -6.14 11.33 17.75
C THR A 458 -6.65 11.18 19.18
N TYR A 459 -7.22 10.03 19.53
CA TYR A 459 -7.74 9.73 20.87
C TYR A 459 -6.73 9.01 21.77
N LEU A 460 -5.57 8.61 21.22
CA LEU A 460 -4.49 8.02 22.00
C LEU A 460 -3.53 9.11 22.48
N ASN A 461 -3.12 9.00 23.75
CA ASN A 461 -2.19 9.96 24.40
C ASN A 461 -0.73 9.54 24.22
#